data_4751ebdd50b0c08bbe7ec29aadce948b
#
_entry.id   4751ebdd50b0c08bbe7ec29aadce948b
#
_cell.length_a   1.000
_cell.length_b   1.000
_cell.length_c   1.000
_cell.angle_alpha   90.00
_cell.angle_beta   90.00
_cell.angle_gamma   90.00
#
_symmetry.space_group_name_H-M   'P 1'
#
loop_
_entity.id
_entity.type
_entity.pdbx_description
1 polymer ?
#
loop_
_entity_poly.entity_id
_entity_poly.type
_entity_poly.pdbx_seq_one_letter_code
_entity_poly.pdbx_strand_id
1 'polypeptide(L)'
;MLDKFFGLFSNDIGIDLGTANTLIYVRDKGIVLREPSVVAVQQGTKKVLAVGDEAKRMLGRTPGGIVAIRPLKDGVISDFEITEAMLKAFIERVHRGHRLFMPRPRVVIAVPSGITEVEKRAVCESANHAGARSVRLIEEPLAAAIGVGLPVQDAAGNMIVDIGGGTTEVAIISLGGIVFSRSVRVAGDELDESIINYMKRAYNLMIGERTSEEIKIKIGSAHRMEKEMSMEVRGRDLVAGLPKTLTITSQEVREALMEPLQIIVDSVRISLERCPPEVSADLVERGIVLAGGGALLRGLDKLLTEETGLPVHVAEDPLSAVVEGTGKVLQELEFLSKLTSAELRA
;
A
#
# COMPACT_ATOMS: atom_id res chain seq x y z
N MET A 1 -8.53 -5.90 34.74
CA MET A 1 -9.48 -7.02 34.69
C MET A 1 -10.66 -6.76 33.78
N LEU A 2 -11.23 -5.57 33.77
CA LEU A 2 -12.30 -5.14 32.82
C LEU A 2 -11.88 -5.21 31.33
N ASP A 3 -10.62 -4.87 30.99
CA ASP A 3 -10.11 -4.95 29.61
C ASP A 3 -10.07 -6.38 29.02
N LYS A 4 -9.82 -7.40 29.85
CA LYS A 4 -9.89 -8.80 29.41
C LYS A 4 -11.33 -9.25 29.14
N PHE A 5 -12.29 -8.73 29.90
CA PHE A 5 -13.70 -9.06 29.73
C PHE A 5 -14.30 -8.39 28.48
N PHE A 6 -13.93 -7.15 28.21
CA PHE A 6 -14.34 -6.42 26.99
C PHE A 6 -13.64 -6.93 25.73
N GLY A 7 -12.44 -7.52 25.85
CA GLY A 7 -11.70 -8.12 24.74
C GLY A 7 -12.37 -9.36 24.12
N LEU A 8 -13.24 -10.05 24.88
CA LEU A 8 -14.02 -11.20 24.39
C LEU A 8 -15.19 -10.81 23.48
N PHE A 9 -15.61 -9.54 23.50
CA PHE A 9 -16.75 -9.04 22.74
C PHE A 9 -16.40 -7.93 21.73
N SER A 10 -15.14 -7.48 21.66
CA SER A 10 -14.72 -6.49 20.67
C SER A 10 -14.14 -7.16 19.42
N ASN A 11 -14.66 -6.80 18.27
CA ASN A 11 -14.01 -7.13 17.00
C ASN A 11 -12.77 -6.24 16.84
N ASP A 12 -11.63 -6.65 17.42
CA ASP A 12 -10.37 -5.94 17.20
C ASP A 12 -10.00 -6.01 15.72
N ILE A 13 -9.47 -4.93 15.19
CA ILE A 13 -9.21 -4.76 13.76
C ILE A 13 -7.77 -4.39 13.44
N GLY A 14 -7.23 -4.98 12.38
CA GLY A 14 -6.02 -4.56 11.74
C GLY A 14 -6.36 -3.74 10.49
N ILE A 15 -5.68 -2.64 10.28
CA ILE A 15 -5.88 -1.75 9.13
C ILE A 15 -4.56 -1.59 8.39
N ASP A 16 -4.60 -1.88 7.11
CA ASP A 16 -3.64 -1.38 6.14
C ASP A 16 -4.23 -0.11 5.54
N LEU A 17 -3.67 1.04 5.93
CA LEU A 17 -4.14 2.35 5.50
C LEU A 17 -3.31 2.86 4.32
N GLY A 18 -3.38 2.16 3.19
CA GLY A 18 -2.58 2.46 2.02
C GLY A 18 -3.10 3.64 1.19
N THR A 19 -2.19 4.25 0.42
CA THR A 19 -2.48 5.37 -0.49
C THR A 19 -3.52 5.00 -1.55
N ALA A 20 -3.43 3.82 -2.14
CA ALA A 20 -4.35 3.35 -3.19
C ALA A 20 -5.57 2.65 -2.63
N ASN A 21 -5.38 1.76 -1.65
CA ASN A 21 -6.44 0.93 -1.06
C ASN A 21 -6.28 0.87 0.45
N THR A 22 -7.42 0.79 1.14
CA THR A 22 -7.51 0.48 2.57
C THR A 22 -8.06 -0.92 2.73
N LEU A 23 -7.35 -1.77 3.48
CA LEU A 23 -7.78 -3.11 3.83
C LEU A 23 -8.02 -3.21 5.33
N ILE A 24 -9.05 -3.97 5.72
CA ILE A 24 -9.35 -4.21 7.13
C ILE A 24 -9.46 -5.71 7.42
N TYR A 25 -8.66 -6.15 8.35
CA TYR A 25 -8.71 -7.47 8.95
C TYR A 25 -9.50 -7.40 10.27
N VAL A 26 -10.41 -8.33 10.48
CA VAL A 26 -11.11 -8.50 11.76
C VAL A 26 -10.63 -9.78 12.40
N ARG A 27 -10.31 -9.68 13.68
CA ARG A 27 -9.91 -10.84 14.47
C ARG A 27 -10.91 -11.98 14.32
N ASP A 28 -10.41 -13.19 14.09
CA ASP A 28 -11.18 -14.43 13.90
C ASP A 28 -12.08 -14.46 12.64
N LYS A 29 -12.08 -13.41 11.81
CA LYS A 29 -12.87 -13.36 10.55
C LYS A 29 -12.01 -13.18 9.31
N GLY A 30 -10.73 -12.83 9.46
CA GLY A 30 -9.85 -12.52 8.33
C GLY A 30 -10.13 -11.15 7.73
N ILE A 31 -9.75 -10.98 6.47
CA ILE A 31 -9.94 -9.72 5.72
C ILE A 31 -11.42 -9.57 5.37
N VAL A 32 -12.06 -8.53 5.89
CA VAL A 32 -13.49 -8.27 5.72
C VAL A 32 -13.80 -7.05 4.86
N LEU A 33 -12.78 -6.22 4.57
CA LEU A 33 -12.94 -5.05 3.73
C LEU A 33 -11.68 -4.84 2.88
N ARG A 34 -11.92 -4.59 1.59
CA ARG A 34 -10.92 -4.12 0.61
C ARG A 34 -11.57 -3.02 -0.20
N GLU A 35 -11.17 -1.79 0.01
CA GLU A 35 -11.78 -0.64 -0.63
C GLU A 35 -10.71 0.35 -1.07
N PRO A 36 -10.88 1.04 -2.20
CA PRO A 36 -10.01 2.14 -2.58
C PRO A 36 -10.01 3.26 -1.54
N SER A 37 -8.84 3.85 -1.28
CA SER A 37 -8.69 5.02 -0.41
C SER A 37 -9.14 6.30 -1.13
N VAL A 38 -10.42 6.35 -1.48
CA VAL A 38 -11.03 7.47 -2.24
C VAL A 38 -12.31 7.92 -1.57
N VAL A 39 -12.53 9.21 -1.50
CA VAL A 39 -13.73 9.84 -0.95
C VAL A 39 -14.29 10.86 -1.93
N ALA A 40 -15.57 10.77 -2.23
CA ALA A 40 -16.28 11.80 -3.00
C ALA A 40 -16.96 12.77 -2.03
N VAL A 41 -16.68 14.07 -2.20
CA VAL A 41 -17.21 15.13 -1.36
C VAL A 41 -17.89 16.20 -2.19
N GLN A 42 -18.86 16.86 -1.58
CA GLN A 42 -19.47 18.07 -2.14
C GLN A 42 -18.51 19.24 -1.99
N GLN A 43 -18.20 19.90 -3.11
CA GLN A 43 -17.31 21.07 -3.13
C GLN A 43 -17.89 22.20 -2.24
N GLY A 44 -17.02 22.81 -1.43
CA GLY A 44 -17.38 23.93 -0.55
C GLY A 44 -17.88 23.49 0.85
N THR A 45 -18.58 22.37 0.98
CA THR A 45 -19.08 21.89 2.29
C THR A 45 -18.29 20.72 2.87
N LYS A 46 -17.42 20.11 2.08
CA LYS A 46 -16.71 18.84 2.38
C LYS A 46 -17.63 17.68 2.83
N LYS A 47 -18.95 17.80 2.57
CA LYS A 47 -19.89 16.73 2.91
C LYS A 47 -19.54 15.48 2.12
N VAL A 48 -19.30 14.37 2.81
CA VAL A 48 -19.01 13.06 2.20
C VAL A 48 -20.26 12.53 1.51
N LEU A 49 -20.12 12.16 0.24
CA LEU A 49 -21.18 11.61 -0.62
C LEU A 49 -20.98 10.12 -0.86
N ALA A 50 -19.73 9.67 -1.05
CA ALA A 50 -19.38 8.27 -1.27
C ALA A 50 -17.96 7.99 -0.76
N VAL A 51 -17.66 6.73 -0.45
CA VAL A 51 -16.34 6.26 0.02
C VAL A 51 -16.02 4.91 -0.63
N GLY A 52 -14.74 4.72 -0.97
CA GLY A 52 -14.25 3.46 -1.52
C GLY A 52 -14.59 3.29 -3.00
N ASP A 53 -15.02 2.11 -3.40
CA ASP A 53 -15.33 1.77 -4.80
C ASP A 53 -16.35 2.70 -5.45
N GLU A 54 -17.35 3.13 -4.69
CA GLU A 54 -18.34 4.07 -5.18
C GLU A 54 -17.69 5.42 -5.53
N ALA A 55 -16.81 5.93 -4.68
CA ALA A 55 -16.07 7.16 -4.93
C ALA A 55 -15.03 6.98 -6.05
N LYS A 56 -14.34 5.82 -6.13
CA LYS A 56 -13.38 5.52 -7.22
C LYS A 56 -14.04 5.58 -8.61
N ARG A 57 -15.29 5.15 -8.74
CA ARG A 57 -16.06 5.24 -10.01
C ARG A 57 -16.32 6.67 -10.44
N MET A 58 -16.28 7.61 -9.51
CA MET A 58 -16.52 9.04 -9.76
C MET A 58 -15.25 9.78 -10.20
N LEU A 59 -14.04 9.23 -9.99
CA LEU A 59 -12.78 9.86 -10.40
C LEU A 59 -12.81 10.24 -11.88
N GLY A 60 -12.49 11.50 -12.18
CA GLY A 60 -12.47 12.05 -13.54
C GLY A 60 -13.83 12.15 -14.24
N ARG A 61 -14.97 11.91 -13.52
CA ARG A 61 -16.32 11.89 -14.08
C ARG A 61 -17.32 12.69 -13.26
N THR A 62 -16.88 13.41 -12.24
CA THR A 62 -17.76 14.18 -11.35
C THR A 62 -18.31 15.42 -12.08
N PRO A 63 -19.63 15.71 -11.93
CA PRO A 63 -20.17 16.99 -12.35
C PRO A 63 -19.64 18.12 -11.45
N GLY A 64 -19.73 19.36 -11.93
CA GLY A 64 -19.33 20.53 -11.13
C GLY A 64 -20.02 20.53 -9.76
N GLY A 65 -19.23 20.73 -8.69
CA GLY A 65 -19.72 20.72 -7.31
C GLY A 65 -19.48 19.41 -6.56
N ILE A 66 -18.97 18.35 -7.21
CA ILE A 66 -18.50 17.10 -6.56
C ILE A 66 -17.02 16.90 -6.91
N VAL A 67 -16.21 16.55 -5.92
CA VAL A 67 -14.79 16.23 -6.11
C VAL A 67 -14.50 14.87 -5.47
N ALA A 68 -13.88 13.97 -6.23
CA ALA A 68 -13.32 12.73 -5.69
C ALA A 68 -11.86 12.96 -5.29
N ILE A 69 -11.53 12.68 -4.05
CA ILE A 69 -10.24 12.99 -3.41
C ILE A 69 -9.61 11.70 -2.90
N ARG A 70 -8.29 11.58 -3.06
CA ARG A 70 -7.46 10.60 -2.34
C ARG A 70 -6.92 11.29 -1.08
N PRO A 71 -7.40 10.95 0.12
CA PRO A 71 -7.00 11.63 1.35
C PRO A 71 -5.61 11.24 1.84
N LEU A 72 -5.02 10.21 1.24
CA LEU A 72 -3.65 9.75 1.47
C LEU A 72 -2.84 9.97 0.19
N LYS A 73 -1.63 10.45 0.36
CA LYS A 73 -0.67 10.64 -0.73
C LYS A 73 0.74 10.29 -0.23
N ASP A 74 1.49 9.56 -1.03
CA ASP A 74 2.89 9.19 -0.72
C ASP A 74 3.03 8.56 0.68
N GLY A 75 2.07 7.71 1.07
CA GLY A 75 2.05 7.02 2.36
C GLY A 75 1.62 7.87 3.56
N VAL A 76 1.26 9.14 3.37
CA VAL A 76 0.90 10.04 4.47
C VAL A 76 -0.48 10.66 4.29
N ILE A 77 -1.09 11.11 5.41
CA ILE A 77 -2.38 11.80 5.39
C ILE A 77 -2.19 13.20 4.77
N SER A 78 -2.86 13.44 3.65
CA SER A 78 -2.90 14.74 2.98
C SER A 78 -4.10 15.59 3.38
N ASP A 79 -5.23 14.97 3.76
CA ASP A 79 -6.41 15.63 4.30
C ASP A 79 -6.96 14.86 5.51
N PHE A 80 -6.75 15.43 6.70
CA PHE A 80 -7.10 14.81 7.97
C PHE A 80 -8.61 14.55 8.11
N GLU A 81 -9.45 15.57 7.83
CA GLU A 81 -10.90 15.46 7.99
C GLU A 81 -11.49 14.38 7.06
N ILE A 82 -10.99 14.31 5.84
CA ILE A 82 -11.46 13.33 4.86
C ILE A 82 -10.96 11.92 5.20
N THR A 83 -9.72 11.79 5.73
CA THR A 83 -9.20 10.50 6.22
C THR A 83 -10.02 9.99 7.40
N GLU A 84 -10.33 10.85 8.38
CA GLU A 84 -11.19 10.52 9.52
C GLU A 84 -12.57 10.02 9.05
N ALA A 85 -13.19 10.77 8.14
CA ALA A 85 -14.50 10.41 7.59
C ALA A 85 -14.46 9.06 6.83
N MET A 86 -13.39 8.80 6.09
CA MET A 86 -13.15 7.53 5.39
C MET A 86 -13.01 6.37 6.39
N LEU A 87 -12.11 6.50 7.36
CA LEU A 87 -11.89 5.49 8.40
C LEU A 87 -13.18 5.19 9.18
N LYS A 88 -13.92 6.23 9.55
CA LYS A 88 -15.21 6.09 10.24
C LYS A 88 -16.19 5.28 9.39
N ALA A 89 -16.33 5.62 8.11
CA ALA A 89 -17.23 4.89 7.21
C ALA A 89 -16.81 3.40 7.08
N PHE A 90 -15.52 3.11 7.00
CA PHE A 90 -15.02 1.74 6.91
C PHE A 90 -15.20 0.97 8.22
N ILE A 91 -14.87 1.56 9.37
CA ILE A 91 -15.08 0.96 10.68
C ILE A 91 -16.57 0.68 10.92
N GLU A 92 -17.46 1.61 10.56
CA GLU A 92 -18.91 1.41 10.66
C GLU A 92 -19.40 0.28 9.75
N ARG A 93 -18.88 0.14 8.52
CA ARG A 93 -19.25 -0.97 7.60
C ARG A 93 -18.87 -2.32 8.19
N VAL A 94 -17.70 -2.44 8.80
CA VAL A 94 -17.22 -3.67 9.42
C VAL A 94 -18.02 -4.06 10.66
N HIS A 95 -18.61 -3.09 11.35
CA HIS A 95 -19.42 -3.31 12.55
C HIS A 95 -20.93 -3.34 12.30
N ARG A 96 -21.41 -3.22 11.04
CA ARG A 96 -22.83 -3.30 10.70
C ARG A 96 -23.41 -4.67 11.05
N GLY A 97 -24.28 -4.70 12.05
CA GLY A 97 -24.98 -5.91 12.55
C GLY A 97 -25.04 -6.02 14.07
N HIS A 98 -24.25 -5.27 14.83
CA HIS A 98 -24.15 -5.41 16.28
C HIS A 98 -24.36 -4.07 17.02
N ARG A 99 -25.34 -3.30 16.62
CA ARG A 99 -25.52 -1.87 16.91
C ARG A 99 -25.75 -1.47 18.37
N LEU A 100 -26.03 -2.38 19.32
CA LEU A 100 -26.48 -1.97 20.66
C LEU A 100 -25.46 -2.16 21.80
N PHE A 101 -24.45 -3.02 21.68
CA PHE A 101 -23.57 -3.37 22.82
C PHE A 101 -22.11 -3.70 22.47
N MET A 102 -21.59 -3.32 21.29
CA MET A 102 -20.19 -3.62 21.02
C MET A 102 -19.24 -2.59 21.62
N PRO A 103 -18.26 -3.01 22.39
CA PRO A 103 -17.19 -2.13 22.84
C PRO A 103 -16.37 -1.68 21.60
N ARG A 104 -15.88 -0.43 21.66
CA ARG A 104 -15.01 0.14 20.62
C ARG A 104 -13.82 -0.77 20.38
N PRO A 105 -13.40 -1.00 19.11
CA PRO A 105 -12.32 -1.91 18.79
C PRO A 105 -10.95 -1.38 19.25
N ARG A 106 -10.03 -2.30 19.55
CA ARG A 106 -8.60 -2.01 19.49
C ARG A 106 -8.20 -2.08 18.02
N VAL A 107 -7.35 -1.16 17.61
CA VAL A 107 -6.94 -1.03 16.21
C VAL A 107 -5.42 -1.12 16.12
N VAL A 108 -4.91 -1.95 15.20
CA VAL A 108 -3.51 -1.93 14.74
C VAL A 108 -3.49 -1.35 13.34
N ILE A 109 -2.71 -0.32 13.11
CA ILE A 109 -2.60 0.35 11.80
C ILE A 109 -1.16 0.23 11.31
N ALA A 110 -1.00 -0.25 10.08
CA ALA A 110 0.29 -0.21 9.41
C ALA A 110 0.57 1.21 8.90
N VAL A 111 1.82 1.63 9.03
CA VAL A 111 2.31 2.94 8.59
C VAL A 111 3.67 2.79 7.91
N PRO A 112 4.02 3.65 6.93
CA PRO A 112 5.32 3.60 6.28
C PRO A 112 6.47 3.77 7.27
N SER A 113 7.63 3.20 6.95
CA SER A 113 8.85 3.40 7.72
C SER A 113 9.30 4.86 7.63
N GLY A 114 9.75 5.41 8.76
CA GLY A 114 10.34 6.75 8.78
C GLY A 114 9.34 7.90 8.71
N ILE A 115 8.04 7.67 8.92
CA ILE A 115 7.08 8.77 9.09
C ILE A 115 7.39 9.56 10.36
N THR A 116 7.11 10.86 10.31
CA THR A 116 7.33 11.79 11.41
C THR A 116 6.37 11.52 12.59
N GLU A 117 6.74 11.96 13.80
CA GLU A 117 5.86 11.87 14.97
C GLU A 117 4.53 12.64 14.78
N VAL A 118 4.55 13.71 13.98
CA VAL A 118 3.33 14.46 13.64
C VAL A 118 2.39 13.60 12.78
N GLU A 119 2.93 12.89 11.79
CA GLU A 119 2.17 11.98 10.93
C GLU A 119 1.64 10.78 11.72
N LYS A 120 2.47 10.15 12.58
CA LYS A 120 2.02 9.08 13.49
C LYS A 120 0.85 9.54 14.35
N ARG A 121 0.98 10.73 14.94
CA ARG A 121 -0.08 11.32 15.75
C ARG A 121 -1.36 11.56 14.96
N ALA A 122 -1.24 12.08 13.73
CA ALA A 122 -2.38 12.30 12.84
C ALA A 122 -3.15 11.00 12.54
N VAL A 123 -2.44 9.89 12.28
CA VAL A 123 -3.05 8.56 12.08
C VAL A 123 -3.79 8.10 13.34
N CYS A 124 -3.15 8.21 14.51
CA CYS A 124 -3.75 7.81 15.79
C CYS A 124 -5.00 8.64 16.11
N GLU A 125 -4.94 9.96 15.94
CA GLU A 125 -6.08 10.86 16.19
C GLU A 125 -7.24 10.56 15.21
N SER A 126 -6.97 10.38 13.91
CA SER A 126 -7.99 10.01 12.93
C SER A 126 -8.71 8.71 13.32
N ALA A 127 -7.96 7.68 13.72
CA ALA A 127 -8.54 6.40 14.11
C ALA A 127 -9.32 6.48 15.43
N ASN A 128 -8.85 7.24 16.43
CA ASN A 128 -9.57 7.47 17.68
C ASN A 128 -10.89 8.21 17.45
N HIS A 129 -10.88 9.27 16.61
CA HIS A 129 -12.10 10.01 16.23
C HIS A 129 -13.06 9.14 15.42
N ALA A 130 -12.53 8.25 14.58
CA ALA A 130 -13.33 7.28 13.84
C ALA A 130 -13.97 6.19 14.74
N GLY A 131 -13.61 6.14 16.04
CA GLY A 131 -14.27 5.29 17.04
C GLY A 131 -13.39 4.17 17.60
N ALA A 132 -12.09 4.15 17.34
CA ALA A 132 -11.18 3.23 18.00
C ALA A 132 -11.10 3.49 19.53
N ARG A 133 -10.92 2.43 20.32
CA ARG A 133 -10.68 2.52 21.77
C ARG A 133 -9.20 2.76 22.08
N SER A 134 -8.35 2.10 21.33
CA SER A 134 -6.90 2.26 21.39
C SER A 134 -6.32 1.96 20.03
N VAL A 135 -5.27 2.70 19.66
CA VAL A 135 -4.57 2.55 18.41
C VAL A 135 -3.13 2.13 18.69
N ARG A 136 -2.61 1.20 17.91
CA ARG A 136 -1.20 0.84 17.86
C ARG A 136 -0.73 0.92 16.43
N LEU A 137 0.47 1.44 16.23
CA LEU A 137 1.09 1.50 14.93
C LEU A 137 2.11 0.37 14.78
N ILE A 138 2.24 -0.13 13.56
CA ILE A 138 3.31 -1.04 13.13
C ILE A 138 3.85 -0.55 11.81
N GLU A 139 5.16 -0.68 11.57
CA GLU A 139 5.73 -0.34 10.28
C GLU A 139 5.27 -1.31 9.19
N GLU A 140 4.87 -0.79 8.03
CA GLU A 140 4.37 -1.56 6.88
C GLU A 140 5.28 -2.73 6.50
N PRO A 141 6.61 -2.56 6.34
CA PRO A 141 7.46 -3.67 5.94
C PRO A 141 7.57 -4.77 7.01
N LEU A 142 7.50 -4.41 8.31
CA LEU A 142 7.47 -5.42 9.38
C LEU A 142 6.12 -6.16 9.37
N ALA A 143 5.02 -5.45 9.19
CA ALA A 143 3.70 -6.07 9.03
C ALA A 143 3.67 -6.98 7.81
N ALA A 144 4.17 -6.51 6.65
CA ALA A 144 4.24 -7.31 5.43
C ALA A 144 5.04 -8.61 5.64
N ALA A 145 6.23 -8.51 6.26
CA ALA A 145 7.07 -9.67 6.57
C ALA A 145 6.37 -10.70 7.47
N ILE A 146 5.68 -10.24 8.52
CA ILE A 146 4.86 -11.08 9.39
C ILE A 146 3.70 -11.69 8.59
N GLY A 147 3.05 -10.89 7.74
CA GLY A 147 1.90 -11.31 6.94
C GLY A 147 2.23 -12.44 5.97
N VAL A 148 3.34 -12.34 5.25
CA VAL A 148 3.80 -13.38 4.32
C VAL A 148 4.43 -14.58 5.03
N GLY A 149 4.60 -14.52 6.36
CA GLY A 149 5.11 -15.64 7.17
C GLY A 149 6.63 -15.75 7.18
N LEU A 150 7.37 -14.68 6.93
CA LEU A 150 8.81 -14.69 7.13
C LEU A 150 9.15 -14.94 8.60
N PRO A 151 10.21 -15.72 8.90
CA PRO A 151 10.62 -16.01 10.26
C PRO A 151 11.36 -14.81 10.88
N VAL A 152 10.63 -13.71 11.09
CA VAL A 152 11.18 -12.40 11.52
C VAL A 152 11.85 -12.47 12.90
N GLN A 153 11.52 -13.47 13.73
CA GLN A 153 12.05 -13.61 15.07
C GLN A 153 13.40 -14.34 15.12
N ASP A 154 13.75 -15.05 14.05
CA ASP A 154 15.01 -15.77 13.96
C ASP A 154 16.20 -14.83 13.97
N ALA A 155 17.34 -15.31 14.46
CA ALA A 155 18.63 -14.65 14.33
C ALA A 155 19.20 -14.81 12.91
N ALA A 156 18.40 -14.43 11.90
CA ALA A 156 18.75 -14.54 10.50
C ALA A 156 18.11 -13.39 9.70
N GLY A 157 18.81 -12.93 8.67
CA GLY A 157 18.36 -11.84 7.80
C GLY A 157 17.15 -12.25 6.94
N ASN A 158 16.13 -11.42 6.93
CA ASN A 158 14.99 -11.50 6.03
C ASN A 158 14.82 -10.16 5.33
N MET A 159 14.69 -10.13 4.02
CA MET A 159 14.49 -8.90 3.26
C MET A 159 13.12 -8.90 2.60
N ILE A 160 12.40 -7.81 2.78
CA ILE A 160 11.11 -7.58 2.16
C ILE A 160 11.13 -6.25 1.41
N VAL A 161 10.47 -6.22 0.26
CA VAL A 161 10.22 -5.02 -0.54
C VAL A 161 8.72 -4.95 -0.76
N ASP A 162 8.08 -4.01 -0.07
CA ASP A 162 6.66 -3.75 -0.19
C ASP A 162 6.43 -2.55 -1.11
N ILE A 163 5.78 -2.80 -2.25
CA ILE A 163 5.54 -1.78 -3.29
C ILE A 163 4.06 -1.47 -3.31
N GLY A 164 3.68 -0.42 -2.60
CA GLY A 164 2.32 0.05 -2.47
C GLY A 164 1.81 0.88 -3.64
N GLY A 165 0.84 1.76 -3.38
CA GLY A 165 0.38 2.78 -4.32
C GLY A 165 1.28 4.00 -4.35
N GLY A 166 1.61 4.56 -3.18
CA GLY A 166 2.37 5.81 -3.05
C GLY A 166 3.82 5.64 -2.58
N THR A 167 4.15 4.51 -1.94
CA THR A 167 5.48 4.25 -1.37
C THR A 167 5.99 2.86 -1.71
N THR A 168 7.32 2.75 -1.82
CA THR A 168 8.04 1.49 -1.80
C THR A 168 8.86 1.42 -0.52
N GLU A 169 8.57 0.42 0.29
CA GLU A 169 9.23 0.14 1.56
C GLU A 169 10.20 -1.02 1.40
N VAL A 170 11.47 -0.78 1.67
CA VAL A 170 12.50 -1.83 1.68
C VAL A 170 12.95 -2.02 3.11
N ALA A 171 12.90 -3.24 3.64
CA ALA A 171 13.39 -3.52 4.98
C ALA A 171 14.15 -4.83 5.07
N ILE A 172 15.18 -4.82 5.91
CA ILE A 172 15.94 -5.98 6.35
C ILE A 172 15.63 -6.18 7.82
N ILE A 173 15.15 -7.38 8.16
CA ILE A 173 14.57 -7.72 9.46
C ILE A 173 15.33 -8.91 10.03
N SER A 174 15.67 -8.85 11.32
CA SER A 174 16.28 -9.96 12.08
C SER A 174 15.93 -9.80 13.56
N LEU A 175 15.81 -10.89 14.30
CA LEU A 175 15.53 -10.92 15.75
C LEU A 175 14.28 -10.10 16.13
N GLY A 176 13.28 -10.07 15.28
CA GLY A 176 12.03 -9.37 15.49
C GLY A 176 12.09 -7.85 15.32
N GLY A 177 13.21 -7.30 14.86
CA GLY A 177 13.42 -5.87 14.65
C GLY A 177 13.89 -5.53 13.23
N ILE A 178 13.68 -4.30 12.84
CA ILE A 178 14.19 -3.76 11.58
C ILE A 178 15.66 -3.41 11.77
N VAL A 179 16.55 -4.10 11.05
CA VAL A 179 17.99 -3.84 11.02
C VAL A 179 18.29 -2.61 10.17
N PHE A 180 17.63 -2.51 9.03
CA PHE A 180 17.68 -1.36 8.13
C PHE A 180 16.36 -1.24 7.39
N SER A 181 15.89 -0.01 7.20
CA SER A 181 14.75 0.28 6.33
C SER A 181 15.00 1.51 5.48
N ARG A 182 14.33 1.53 4.33
CA ARG A 182 14.33 2.65 3.40
C ARG A 182 12.94 2.77 2.78
N SER A 183 12.37 3.97 2.85
CA SER A 183 11.14 4.35 2.19
C SER A 183 11.42 5.30 1.04
N VAL A 184 10.79 5.07 -0.11
CA VAL A 184 10.82 5.99 -1.25
C VAL A 184 9.41 6.24 -1.76
N ARG A 185 9.12 7.48 -2.16
CA ARG A 185 7.81 7.92 -2.68
C ARG A 185 7.71 7.66 -4.19
N VAL A 186 8.08 6.45 -4.58
CA VAL A 186 7.97 5.95 -5.95
C VAL A 186 7.35 4.57 -5.88
N ALA A 187 6.15 4.41 -6.41
CA ALA A 187 5.39 3.17 -6.38
C ALA A 187 4.31 3.15 -7.47
N GLY A 188 3.17 2.52 -7.23
CA GLY A 188 2.11 2.30 -8.22
C GLY A 188 1.60 3.57 -8.90
N ASP A 189 1.44 4.66 -8.16
CA ASP A 189 0.92 5.93 -8.67
C ASP A 189 1.95 6.62 -9.59
N GLU A 190 3.25 6.57 -9.24
CA GLU A 190 4.33 7.10 -10.08
C GLU A 190 4.50 6.30 -11.38
N LEU A 191 4.30 4.97 -11.31
CA LEU A 191 4.26 4.14 -12.51
C LEU A 191 3.09 4.54 -13.43
N ASP A 192 1.93 4.85 -12.87
CA ASP A 192 0.77 5.32 -13.64
C ASP A 192 1.02 6.71 -14.26
N GLU A 193 1.61 7.62 -13.51
CA GLU A 193 1.96 8.96 -14.01
C GLU A 193 2.99 8.89 -15.13
N SER A 194 3.97 8.02 -15.03
CA SER A 194 4.98 7.79 -16.08
C SER A 194 4.35 7.32 -17.38
N ILE A 195 3.34 6.43 -17.33
CA ILE A 195 2.59 6.01 -18.51
C ILE A 195 1.79 7.19 -19.09
N ILE A 196 1.11 8.00 -18.27
CA ILE A 196 0.38 9.20 -18.72
C ILE A 196 1.32 10.15 -19.43
N ASN A 197 2.50 10.39 -18.87
CA ASN A 197 3.51 11.28 -19.43
C ASN A 197 4.09 10.73 -20.73
N TYR A 198 4.30 9.43 -20.82
CA TYR A 198 4.72 8.76 -22.08
C TYR A 198 3.67 8.95 -23.19
N MET A 199 2.39 8.66 -22.89
CA MET A 199 1.30 8.80 -23.86
C MET A 199 1.16 10.26 -24.36
N LYS A 200 1.36 11.21 -23.46
CA LYS A 200 1.35 12.64 -23.80
C LYS A 200 2.51 13.01 -24.71
N ARG A 201 3.73 12.55 -24.40
CA ARG A 201 4.94 12.89 -25.16
C ARG A 201 5.01 12.18 -26.51
N ALA A 202 4.76 10.86 -26.54
CA ALA A 202 4.93 10.05 -27.73
C ALA A 202 3.77 10.19 -28.72
N TYR A 203 2.54 10.39 -28.21
CA TYR A 203 1.33 10.30 -29.02
C TYR A 203 0.45 11.55 -29.01
N ASN A 204 0.81 12.59 -28.25
CA ASN A 204 -0.05 13.75 -27.95
C ASN A 204 -1.43 13.29 -27.45
N LEU A 205 -1.50 12.17 -26.73
CA LEU A 205 -2.76 11.63 -26.21
C LEU A 205 -2.85 11.83 -24.68
N MET A 206 -3.89 12.54 -24.26
CA MET A 206 -4.22 12.68 -22.85
C MET A 206 -5.11 11.51 -22.42
N ILE A 207 -4.63 10.72 -21.47
CA ILE A 207 -5.38 9.66 -20.80
C ILE A 207 -5.56 10.01 -19.32
N GLY A 208 -6.55 9.41 -18.67
CA GLY A 208 -6.77 9.57 -17.24
C GLY A 208 -6.07 8.48 -16.41
N GLU A 209 -5.92 8.71 -15.10
CA GLU A 209 -5.30 7.78 -14.14
C GLU A 209 -5.86 6.35 -14.24
N ARG A 210 -7.18 6.20 -14.33
CA ARG A 210 -7.81 4.88 -14.47
C ARG A 210 -7.35 4.14 -15.72
N THR A 211 -7.20 4.84 -16.84
CA THR A 211 -6.74 4.23 -18.10
C THR A 211 -5.27 3.82 -17.99
N SER A 212 -4.46 4.64 -17.32
CA SER A 212 -3.05 4.33 -17.07
C SER A 212 -2.89 3.11 -16.16
N GLU A 213 -3.63 3.05 -15.04
CA GLU A 213 -3.68 1.88 -14.16
C GLU A 213 -4.07 0.61 -14.95
N GLU A 214 -5.05 0.72 -15.84
CA GLU A 214 -5.49 -0.39 -16.69
C GLU A 214 -4.40 -0.85 -17.68
N ILE A 215 -3.66 0.07 -18.29
CA ILE A 215 -2.51 -0.22 -19.16
C ILE A 215 -1.42 -0.95 -18.36
N LYS A 216 -1.04 -0.41 -17.21
CA LYS A 216 -0.04 -1.00 -16.30
C LYS A 216 -0.40 -2.45 -15.95
N ILE A 217 -1.63 -2.68 -15.51
CA ILE A 217 -2.09 -4.02 -15.09
C ILE A 217 -2.15 -4.99 -16.25
N LYS A 218 -2.66 -4.56 -17.41
CA LYS A 218 -2.88 -5.46 -18.56
C LYS A 218 -1.62 -5.82 -19.32
N ILE A 219 -0.77 -4.83 -19.60
CA ILE A 219 0.39 -5.01 -20.49
C ILE A 219 1.71 -4.47 -19.92
N GLY A 220 1.72 -3.91 -18.68
CA GLY A 220 2.93 -3.44 -18.04
C GLY A 220 3.89 -4.58 -17.72
N SER A 221 5.19 -4.31 -17.86
CA SER A 221 6.25 -5.23 -17.45
C SER A 221 7.52 -4.46 -17.10
N ALA A 222 8.25 -4.96 -16.11
CA ALA A 222 9.55 -4.45 -15.71
C ALA A 222 10.70 -5.10 -16.51
N HIS A 223 10.45 -6.25 -17.10
CA HIS A 223 11.45 -7.04 -17.83
C HIS A 223 10.89 -7.47 -19.18
N ARG A 224 11.78 -7.81 -20.13
CA ARG A 224 11.38 -8.31 -21.47
C ARG A 224 10.53 -9.56 -21.32
N MET A 225 9.40 -9.58 -22.03
CA MET A 225 8.50 -10.74 -22.08
C MET A 225 8.82 -11.64 -23.28
N GLU A 226 8.57 -12.93 -23.14
CA GLU A 226 8.70 -13.88 -24.27
C GLU A 226 7.74 -13.53 -25.40
N LYS A 227 6.53 -13.10 -25.06
CA LYS A 227 5.51 -12.65 -26.00
C LYS A 227 5.06 -11.25 -25.59
N GLU A 228 5.43 -10.26 -26.38
CA GLU A 228 4.98 -8.89 -26.19
C GLU A 228 3.46 -8.77 -26.43
N MET A 229 2.85 -7.86 -25.69
CA MET A 229 1.41 -7.63 -25.68
C MET A 229 1.10 -6.25 -26.26
N SER A 230 -0.14 -6.06 -26.70
CA SER A 230 -0.65 -4.75 -27.10
C SER A 230 -2.09 -4.56 -26.67
N MET A 231 -2.50 -3.30 -26.50
CA MET A 231 -3.90 -2.97 -26.22
C MET A 231 -4.32 -1.65 -26.89
N GLU A 232 -5.61 -1.56 -27.19
CA GLU A 232 -6.22 -0.34 -27.67
C GLU A 232 -6.47 0.63 -26.51
N VAL A 233 -6.07 1.88 -26.67
CA VAL A 233 -6.20 2.93 -25.67
C VAL A 233 -6.96 4.11 -26.27
N ARG A 234 -7.87 4.69 -25.49
CA ARG A 234 -8.70 5.83 -25.87
C ARG A 234 -8.38 7.03 -24.99
N GLY A 235 -8.22 8.18 -25.60
CA GLY A 235 -7.97 9.42 -24.90
C GLY A 235 -8.40 10.63 -25.70
N ARG A 236 -7.96 11.81 -25.25
CA ARG A 236 -8.17 13.07 -25.98
C ARG A 236 -6.88 13.46 -26.69
N ASP A 237 -6.94 13.64 -28.00
CA ASP A 237 -5.85 14.21 -28.79
C ASP A 237 -5.61 15.66 -28.32
N LEU A 238 -4.37 15.96 -27.93
CA LEU A 238 -3.99 17.28 -27.41
C LEU A 238 -3.87 18.35 -28.50
N VAL A 239 -3.70 17.93 -29.77
CA VAL A 239 -3.59 18.85 -30.91
C VAL A 239 -4.97 19.16 -31.47
N ALA A 240 -5.79 18.14 -31.74
CA ALA A 240 -7.11 18.30 -32.34
C ALA A 240 -8.21 18.56 -31.31
N GLY A 241 -7.99 18.25 -30.03
CA GLY A 241 -8.99 18.36 -28.97
C GLY A 241 -10.08 17.28 -29.01
N LEU A 242 -10.00 16.33 -29.95
CA LEU A 242 -11.01 15.32 -30.22
C LEU A 242 -10.66 13.97 -29.58
N PRO A 243 -11.66 13.07 -29.34
CA PRO A 243 -11.39 11.69 -28.96
C PRO A 243 -10.53 10.98 -30.00
N LYS A 244 -9.53 10.23 -29.56
CA LYS A 244 -8.62 9.46 -30.39
C LYS A 244 -8.37 8.09 -29.78
N THR A 245 -8.26 7.10 -30.65
CA THR A 245 -7.91 5.73 -30.30
C THR A 245 -6.58 5.36 -30.96
N LEU A 246 -5.72 4.68 -30.22
CA LEU A 246 -4.47 4.11 -30.75
C LEU A 246 -4.13 2.80 -30.04
N THR A 247 -3.19 2.05 -30.58
CA THR A 247 -2.66 0.84 -29.96
C THR A 247 -1.29 1.16 -29.35
N ILE A 248 -1.09 0.70 -28.10
CA ILE A 248 0.20 0.75 -27.40
C ILE A 248 0.68 -0.67 -27.11
N THR A 249 1.98 -0.86 -27.09
CA THR A 249 2.66 -2.14 -26.86
C THR A 249 3.25 -2.21 -25.46
N SER A 250 3.42 -3.44 -24.94
CA SER A 250 4.09 -3.68 -23.67
C SER A 250 5.56 -3.21 -23.67
N GLN A 251 6.22 -3.19 -24.82
CA GLN A 251 7.57 -2.66 -24.96
C GLN A 251 7.60 -1.14 -24.69
N GLU A 252 6.65 -0.39 -25.23
CA GLU A 252 6.52 1.05 -24.99
C GLU A 252 6.15 1.37 -23.54
N VAL A 253 5.27 0.54 -22.95
CA VAL A 253 4.93 0.68 -21.53
C VAL A 253 6.16 0.41 -20.64
N ARG A 254 6.96 -0.60 -20.96
CA ARG A 254 8.22 -0.89 -20.26
C ARG A 254 9.21 0.28 -20.36
N GLU A 255 9.33 0.91 -21.52
CA GLU A 255 10.13 2.11 -21.70
C GLU A 255 9.64 3.27 -20.82
N ALA A 256 8.32 3.46 -20.75
CA ALA A 256 7.72 4.48 -19.89
C ALA A 256 8.01 4.24 -18.40
N LEU A 257 8.12 2.98 -17.97
CA LEU A 257 8.33 2.58 -16.58
C LEU A 257 9.81 2.55 -16.15
N MET A 258 10.77 2.70 -17.06
CA MET A 258 12.21 2.54 -16.77
C MET A 258 12.68 3.46 -15.64
N GLU A 259 12.33 4.74 -15.68
CA GLU A 259 12.81 5.72 -14.70
C GLU A 259 12.33 5.43 -13.26
N PRO A 260 11.02 5.27 -12.99
CA PRO A 260 10.56 4.93 -11.65
C PRO A 260 11.03 3.54 -11.18
N LEU A 261 11.15 2.56 -12.07
CA LEU A 261 11.67 1.24 -11.70
C LEU A 261 13.14 1.30 -11.29
N GLN A 262 13.96 2.16 -11.94
CA GLN A 262 15.35 2.33 -11.55
C GLN A 262 15.47 2.89 -10.13
N ILE A 263 14.59 3.80 -9.71
CA ILE A 263 14.57 4.34 -8.34
C ILE A 263 14.27 3.22 -7.32
N ILE A 264 13.36 2.30 -7.67
CA ILE A 264 13.04 1.14 -6.83
C ILE A 264 14.27 0.22 -6.73
N VAL A 265 14.91 -0.11 -7.86
CA VAL A 265 16.13 -0.92 -7.91
C VAL A 265 17.25 -0.30 -7.06
N ASP A 266 17.49 0.99 -7.21
CA ASP A 266 18.51 1.71 -6.43
C ASP A 266 18.22 1.68 -4.94
N SER A 267 16.93 1.73 -4.55
CA SER A 267 16.53 1.63 -3.14
C SER A 267 16.83 0.27 -2.56
N VAL A 268 16.63 -0.81 -3.32
CA VAL A 268 16.99 -2.18 -2.93
C VAL A 268 18.51 -2.31 -2.80
N ARG A 269 19.28 -1.83 -3.78
CA ARG A 269 20.74 -1.87 -3.77
C ARG A 269 21.33 -1.11 -2.56
N ILE A 270 20.88 0.11 -2.31
CA ILE A 270 21.34 0.91 -1.16
C ILE A 270 21.00 0.19 0.15
N SER A 271 19.88 -0.50 0.24
CA SER A 271 19.53 -1.26 1.44
C SER A 271 20.46 -2.45 1.65
N LEU A 272 20.84 -3.14 0.59
CA LEU A 272 21.83 -4.22 0.65
C LEU A 272 23.22 -3.72 1.02
N GLU A 273 23.65 -2.57 0.49
CA GLU A 273 24.94 -1.94 0.84
C GLU A 273 25.03 -1.52 2.32
N ARG A 274 23.89 -1.22 2.94
CA ARG A 274 23.79 -0.82 4.36
C ARG A 274 23.56 -2.01 5.29
N CYS A 275 23.36 -3.20 4.75
CA CYS A 275 23.14 -4.42 5.51
C CYS A 275 24.44 -4.86 6.21
N PRO A 276 24.40 -5.21 7.51
CA PRO A 276 25.54 -5.85 8.17
C PRO A 276 25.96 -7.13 7.45
N PRO A 277 27.29 -7.43 7.38
CA PRO A 277 27.78 -8.58 6.61
C PRO A 277 27.18 -9.93 6.99
N GLU A 278 26.96 -10.18 8.28
CA GLU A 278 26.38 -11.42 8.79
C GLU A 278 24.93 -11.58 8.32
N VAL A 279 24.15 -10.52 8.38
CA VAL A 279 22.75 -10.50 7.92
C VAL A 279 22.68 -10.58 6.39
N SER A 280 23.62 -9.93 5.69
CA SER A 280 23.70 -9.99 4.22
C SER A 280 24.01 -11.39 3.71
N ALA A 281 24.82 -12.17 4.44
CA ALA A 281 25.13 -13.57 4.09
C ALA A 281 23.86 -14.44 4.04
N ASP A 282 22.92 -14.23 4.98
CA ASP A 282 21.65 -14.96 5.00
C ASP A 282 20.77 -14.69 3.76
N LEU A 283 20.86 -13.46 3.21
CA LEU A 283 20.07 -13.07 2.05
C LEU A 283 20.49 -13.77 0.76
N VAL A 284 21.71 -14.33 0.69
CA VAL A 284 22.16 -15.12 -0.47
C VAL A 284 21.30 -16.39 -0.65
N GLU A 285 20.88 -17.01 0.46
CA GLU A 285 20.05 -18.20 0.43
C GLU A 285 18.54 -17.85 0.51
N ARG A 286 18.17 -16.89 1.38
CA ARG A 286 16.77 -16.53 1.65
C ARG A 286 16.17 -15.62 0.58
N GLY A 287 17.01 -14.82 -0.07
CA GLY A 287 16.60 -13.88 -1.11
C GLY A 287 15.78 -12.69 -0.61
N ILE A 288 15.03 -12.12 -1.54
CA ILE A 288 14.16 -10.95 -1.35
C ILE A 288 12.71 -11.38 -1.57
N VAL A 289 11.81 -10.99 -0.68
CA VAL A 289 10.38 -11.21 -0.86
C VAL A 289 9.70 -9.91 -1.27
N LEU A 290 8.91 -9.96 -2.35
CA LEU A 290 8.13 -8.83 -2.85
C LEU A 290 6.70 -8.90 -2.33
N ALA A 291 6.23 -7.79 -1.77
CA ALA A 291 4.86 -7.57 -1.30
C ALA A 291 4.26 -6.30 -1.94
N GLY A 292 3.00 -6.02 -1.64
CA GLY A 292 2.27 -4.89 -2.20
C GLY A 292 1.79 -5.10 -3.63
N GLY A 293 0.94 -4.19 -4.10
CA GLY A 293 0.35 -4.28 -5.44
C GLY A 293 1.34 -4.15 -6.58
N GLY A 294 2.43 -3.39 -6.37
CA GLY A 294 3.52 -3.21 -7.35
C GLY A 294 4.32 -4.48 -7.61
N ALA A 295 4.37 -5.41 -6.64
CA ALA A 295 5.00 -6.72 -6.79
C ALA A 295 4.38 -7.57 -7.92
N LEU A 296 3.13 -7.26 -8.32
CA LEU A 296 2.42 -7.93 -9.41
C LEU A 296 2.84 -7.43 -10.80
N LEU A 297 3.70 -6.42 -10.90
CA LEU A 297 4.23 -5.97 -12.19
C LEU A 297 5.09 -7.07 -12.81
N ARG A 298 4.73 -7.51 -14.00
CA ARG A 298 5.37 -8.65 -14.67
C ARG A 298 6.88 -8.45 -14.81
N GLY A 299 7.65 -9.45 -14.38
CA GLY A 299 9.09 -9.47 -14.51
C GLY A 299 9.85 -8.53 -13.58
N LEU A 300 9.20 -7.96 -12.58
CA LEU A 300 9.87 -7.17 -11.55
C LEU A 300 10.80 -8.04 -10.69
N ASP A 301 10.39 -9.27 -10.41
CA ASP A 301 11.21 -10.31 -9.78
C ASP A 301 12.49 -10.60 -10.58
N LYS A 302 12.35 -10.72 -11.89
CA LYS A 302 13.50 -10.95 -12.81
C LYS A 302 14.44 -9.74 -12.85
N LEU A 303 13.88 -8.54 -12.98
CA LEU A 303 14.66 -7.30 -12.97
C LEU A 303 15.48 -7.19 -11.68
N LEU A 304 14.85 -7.37 -10.53
CA LEU A 304 15.55 -7.29 -9.24
C LEU A 304 16.55 -8.43 -9.05
N THR A 305 16.28 -9.63 -9.54
CA THR A 305 17.24 -10.74 -9.53
C THR A 305 18.49 -10.42 -10.36
N GLU A 306 18.32 -9.87 -11.58
CA GLU A 306 19.44 -9.48 -12.44
C GLU A 306 20.28 -8.35 -11.83
N GLU A 307 19.61 -7.37 -11.19
CA GLU A 307 20.24 -6.18 -10.63
C GLU A 307 20.93 -6.40 -9.27
N THR A 308 20.47 -7.41 -8.50
CA THR A 308 21.01 -7.69 -7.15
C THR A 308 21.84 -8.97 -7.07
N GLY A 309 21.64 -9.90 -8.01
CA GLY A 309 22.23 -11.23 -7.96
C GLY A 309 21.60 -12.17 -6.90
N LEU A 310 20.53 -11.73 -6.22
CA LEU A 310 19.83 -12.49 -5.20
C LEU A 310 18.56 -13.15 -5.74
N PRO A 311 18.11 -14.29 -5.20
CA PRO A 311 16.80 -14.83 -5.50
C PRO A 311 15.70 -13.83 -5.10
N VAL A 312 14.70 -13.62 -5.97
CA VAL A 312 13.57 -12.72 -5.68
C VAL A 312 12.27 -13.48 -5.86
N HIS A 313 11.41 -13.43 -4.87
CA HIS A 313 10.13 -14.16 -4.82
C HIS A 313 8.97 -13.20 -4.59
N VAL A 314 7.93 -13.34 -5.38
CA VAL A 314 6.66 -12.61 -5.13
C VAL A 314 5.87 -13.39 -4.08
N ALA A 315 5.35 -12.71 -3.06
CA ALA A 315 4.48 -13.31 -2.06
C ALA A 315 3.22 -13.93 -2.71
N GLU A 316 2.63 -14.94 -2.09
CA GLU A 316 1.44 -15.64 -2.62
C GLU A 316 0.25 -14.69 -2.79
N ASP A 317 -0.05 -13.86 -1.79
CA ASP A 317 -1.02 -12.76 -1.87
C ASP A 317 -0.34 -11.43 -1.46
N PRO A 318 0.40 -10.78 -2.39
CA PRO A 318 1.18 -9.60 -2.07
C PRO A 318 0.30 -8.40 -1.70
N LEU A 319 -0.93 -8.34 -2.20
CA LEU A 319 -1.88 -7.26 -1.88
C LEU A 319 -2.39 -7.31 -0.44
N SER A 320 -2.32 -8.45 0.21
CA SER A 320 -2.85 -8.65 1.57
C SER A 320 -1.76 -8.76 2.62
N ALA A 321 -0.49 -8.78 2.22
CA ALA A 321 0.65 -9.04 3.10
C ALA A 321 0.63 -8.15 4.35
N VAL A 322 0.46 -6.84 4.18
CA VAL A 322 0.45 -5.87 5.27
C VAL A 322 -0.73 -6.08 6.21
N VAL A 323 -1.94 -6.20 5.67
CA VAL A 323 -3.15 -6.36 6.50
C VAL A 323 -3.20 -7.71 7.21
N GLU A 324 -2.71 -8.78 6.61
CA GLU A 324 -2.55 -10.09 7.27
C GLU A 324 -1.56 -10.00 8.44
N GLY A 325 -0.47 -9.26 8.26
CA GLY A 325 0.49 -8.97 9.33
C GLY A 325 -0.14 -8.23 10.48
N THR A 326 -0.91 -7.16 10.22
CA THR A 326 -1.63 -6.46 11.28
C THR A 326 -2.60 -7.38 12.03
N GLY A 327 -3.26 -8.30 11.30
CA GLY A 327 -4.13 -9.34 11.87
C GLY A 327 -3.39 -10.31 12.79
N LYS A 328 -2.22 -10.81 12.39
CA LYS A 328 -1.37 -11.67 13.22
C LYS A 328 -0.89 -10.96 14.48
N VAL A 329 -0.50 -9.68 14.35
CA VAL A 329 -0.13 -8.83 15.49
C VAL A 329 -1.27 -8.68 16.50
N LEU A 330 -2.51 -8.56 16.03
CA LEU A 330 -3.69 -8.52 16.91
C LEU A 330 -3.87 -9.80 17.73
N GLN A 331 -3.57 -10.95 17.14
CA GLN A 331 -3.69 -12.25 17.82
C GLN A 331 -2.62 -12.44 18.90
N GLU A 332 -1.41 -11.92 18.66
CA GLU A 332 -0.24 -12.11 19.51
C GLU A 332 0.22 -10.85 20.26
N LEU A 333 -0.70 -9.92 20.54
CA LEU A 333 -0.38 -8.59 21.11
C LEU A 333 0.51 -8.61 22.36
N GLU A 334 0.46 -9.65 23.21
CA GLU A 334 1.31 -9.78 24.41
C GLU A 334 2.76 -10.15 24.04
N PHE A 335 2.94 -10.99 23.04
CA PHE A 335 4.24 -11.43 22.55
C PHE A 335 4.91 -10.31 21.74
N LEU A 336 4.19 -9.72 20.83
CA LEU A 336 4.68 -8.67 19.93
C LEU A 336 4.85 -7.30 20.61
N SER A 337 4.28 -7.10 21.81
CA SER A 337 4.57 -5.89 22.62
C SER A 337 6.04 -5.78 23.03
N LYS A 338 6.78 -6.89 23.00
CA LYS A 338 8.23 -6.90 23.22
C LYS A 338 9.01 -6.55 21.94
N LEU A 339 8.40 -6.74 20.76
CA LEU A 339 9.00 -6.48 19.45
C LEU A 339 8.76 -5.04 18.97
N THR A 340 7.63 -4.48 19.38
CA THR A 340 7.33 -3.08 19.10
C THR A 340 7.98 -2.22 20.18
N SER A 341 8.91 -1.36 19.82
CA SER A 341 9.57 -0.42 20.73
C SER A 341 8.55 0.40 21.54
N ALA A 342 8.96 0.91 22.71
CA ALA A 342 8.11 1.71 23.59
C ALA A 342 7.51 2.96 22.89
N GLU A 343 8.02 3.34 21.74
CA GLU A 343 7.61 4.48 20.92
C GLU A 343 6.29 4.26 20.15
N LEU A 344 5.78 3.00 20.09
CA LEU A 344 4.51 2.68 19.43
C LEU A 344 3.27 2.87 20.32
N ARG A 345 3.43 3.50 21.47
CA ARG A 345 2.33 3.92 22.33
C ARG A 345 2.03 5.40 22.09
N ALA A 346 1.01 5.68 21.28
CA ALA A 346 0.42 7.01 21.19
C ALA A 346 -0.64 7.21 22.27
#